data_1dcb2eb77b18e6a21496d0893dc12509
#
_entry.id   1dcb2eb77b18e6a21496d0893dc12509
#
_cell.length_a   1.000
_cell.length_b   1.000
_cell.length_c   1.000
_cell.angle_alpha   90.00
_cell.angle_beta   90.00
_cell.angle_gamma   90.00
#
_symmetry.space_group_name_H-M   'P 1'
#
loop_
_entity.id
_entity.type
_entity.pdbx_description
1 polymer ?
#
loop_
_entity_poly.entity_id
_entity_poly.type
_entity_poly.pdbx_seq_one_letter_code
_entity_poly.pdbx_strand_id
1 'polypeptide(L)'
;MVHSGAAPPRNMRAPSLDRTRFNSKPSILLVVVDDAYRLLFAAYGSPLGLTPAIDAIALSQNGAAMREAFSPSSVCSPARLSILTGRYPSEVQRASFFRANGTVPVGFDCCWGKRLADQPTIHRLLRGAGYRTAFMGKAHMANHPEELTDRDARREPDELLGALRGCLARRAAGETTAELFGDQACQQAYLRHQTGADEAAEISWTNIDDINRRSGGAVDFFHEPERMAEAGRAFVGRAVDAGVPFFLHLNPTLLHLPLGGRMMERLTNQSGPWRAQRRAAFARFSAANVSIDAVTGTATATGSAAAWPPDLVLGEQLLLAPNLGYKDGAEKWIGAQAAAAAWLDASLQPLLSAAARLENAITIFTSDHGPSIVGKATPYDGGARVPLLLRWSKHAVSDVDVQVRHVDWLPTLAEVAGVANVSASGGGDDGDGESRARALWPTAFAAGPARTAADPPVFLENWYNRAVRHNGWKLILARIGSRCEAWCNLHTIVQNEVAESRAASCPAAGSLINTAESCSGKLLHPHYCDAVQLYHLPTDPQEQHSLAGMAEHAARVHGLTKLLQRFEERRAKTHTQ
;
A
#
# COMPACT_ATOMS: atom_id res chain seq x y z
N MET A 1 -10.49 -60.62 -29.96
CA MET A 1 -9.84 -59.30 -29.92
C MET A 1 -10.31 -58.61 -28.66
N VAL A 2 -9.43 -58.48 -27.71
CA VAL A 2 -9.72 -58.08 -26.32
C VAL A 2 -9.55 -56.55 -26.22
N HIS A 3 -10.61 -55.84 -25.88
CA HIS A 3 -10.52 -54.42 -25.55
C HIS A 3 -10.03 -54.28 -24.10
N SER A 4 -8.84 -53.73 -23.94
CA SER A 4 -8.30 -53.29 -22.63
C SER A 4 -8.90 -51.92 -22.27
N GLY A 5 -9.83 -51.92 -21.32
CA GLY A 5 -10.34 -50.68 -20.71
C GLY A 5 -9.29 -50.09 -19.76
N ALA A 6 -8.84 -48.89 -20.07
CA ALA A 6 -8.04 -48.11 -19.14
C ALA A 6 -8.90 -47.56 -17.99
N ALA A 7 -8.50 -47.81 -16.75
CA ALA A 7 -9.18 -47.27 -15.58
C ALA A 7 -9.03 -45.72 -15.50
N PRO A 8 -10.06 -45.01 -15.03
CA PRO A 8 -9.98 -43.55 -14.88
C PRO A 8 -8.94 -43.15 -13.80
N PRO A 9 -8.30 -41.99 -13.94
CA PRO A 9 -7.29 -41.52 -12.97
C PRO A 9 -7.93 -41.35 -11.59
N ARG A 10 -7.24 -41.87 -10.58
CA ARG A 10 -7.63 -41.74 -9.18
C ARG A 10 -7.77 -40.27 -8.82
N ASN A 11 -8.92 -39.87 -8.30
CA ASN A 11 -9.15 -38.61 -7.63
C ASN A 11 -8.01 -38.36 -6.62
N MET A 12 -7.14 -37.41 -6.91
CA MET A 12 -6.23 -36.86 -5.90
C MET A 12 -7.10 -36.09 -4.90
N ARG A 13 -7.43 -36.74 -3.78
CA ARG A 13 -7.95 -36.03 -2.61
C ARG A 13 -6.92 -34.96 -2.24
N ALA A 14 -7.37 -33.71 -2.16
CA ALA A 14 -6.58 -32.64 -1.56
C ALA A 14 -6.05 -33.13 -0.22
N PRO A 15 -4.74 -32.97 0.08
CA PRO A 15 -4.19 -33.42 1.34
C PRO A 15 -4.97 -32.76 2.49
N SER A 16 -5.43 -33.59 3.44
CA SER A 16 -6.06 -33.11 4.65
C SER A 16 -4.99 -32.34 5.43
N LEU A 17 -5.17 -31.04 5.56
CA LEU A 17 -4.31 -30.18 6.37
C LEU A 17 -4.35 -30.69 7.81
N ASP A 18 -3.29 -31.35 8.24
CA ASP A 18 -3.13 -31.78 9.65
C ASP A 18 -2.92 -30.52 10.52
N ARG A 19 -3.96 -30.18 11.28
CA ARG A 19 -4.10 -28.94 12.05
C ARG A 19 -3.16 -28.83 13.26
N THR A 20 -2.41 -29.86 13.60
CA THR A 20 -1.71 -29.96 14.88
C THR A 20 -0.24 -29.52 14.89
N ARG A 21 0.34 -29.14 13.75
CA ARG A 21 1.79 -28.93 13.59
C ARG A 21 2.30 -27.50 13.64
N PHE A 22 1.45 -26.49 13.87
CA PHE A 22 1.94 -25.12 13.96
C PHE A 22 2.56 -24.80 15.33
N ASN A 23 3.81 -24.35 15.29
CA ASN A 23 4.55 -23.76 16.40
C ASN A 23 3.73 -22.66 17.10
N SER A 24 4.11 -22.26 18.29
CA SER A 24 3.49 -21.16 19.06
C SER A 24 3.40 -19.82 18.30
N LYS A 25 4.20 -19.64 17.24
CA LYS A 25 4.23 -18.42 16.42
C LYS A 25 3.10 -18.41 15.37
N PRO A 26 2.38 -17.28 15.20
CA PRO A 26 1.35 -17.19 14.16
C PRO A 26 1.95 -17.09 12.75
N SER A 27 1.30 -17.69 11.77
CA SER A 27 1.54 -17.34 10.37
C SER A 27 0.93 -16.01 10.04
N ILE A 28 1.50 -15.24 9.11
CA ILE A 28 1.11 -13.87 8.83
C ILE A 28 0.87 -13.69 7.34
N LEU A 29 -0.34 -13.24 6.99
CA LEU A 29 -0.71 -12.76 5.65
C LEU A 29 -0.92 -11.25 5.72
N LEU A 30 -0.05 -10.50 5.04
CA LEU A 30 -0.16 -9.06 4.86
C LEU A 30 -0.53 -8.76 3.40
N VAL A 31 -1.71 -8.19 3.17
CA VAL A 31 -2.18 -7.73 1.87
C VAL A 31 -2.16 -6.21 1.85
N VAL A 32 -1.35 -5.63 0.94
CA VAL A 32 -1.25 -4.18 0.74
C VAL A 32 -1.74 -3.84 -0.65
N VAL A 33 -2.97 -3.38 -0.75
CA VAL A 33 -3.56 -2.95 -2.03
C VAL A 33 -3.13 -1.53 -2.38
N ASP A 34 -3.45 -1.09 -3.59
CA ASP A 34 -3.01 0.19 -4.14
C ASP A 34 -4.20 1.14 -4.29
N ASP A 35 -4.05 2.41 -3.85
CA ASP A 35 -5.08 3.45 -4.04
C ASP A 35 -6.48 3.08 -3.51
N ALA A 36 -6.59 2.38 -2.38
CA ALA A 36 -7.89 1.92 -1.92
C ALA A 36 -8.68 3.01 -1.19
N TYR A 37 -9.93 3.19 -1.62
CA TYR A 37 -10.88 4.03 -0.93
C TYR A 37 -11.62 3.23 0.15
N ARG A 38 -11.54 3.69 1.40
CA ARG A 38 -12.15 3.00 2.56
C ARG A 38 -13.62 2.64 2.37
N LEU A 39 -14.35 3.51 1.66
CA LEU A 39 -15.79 3.37 1.43
C LEU A 39 -16.19 2.24 0.50
N LEU A 40 -15.25 1.56 -0.14
CA LEU A 40 -15.54 0.37 -0.93
C LEU A 40 -15.84 -0.86 -0.06
N PHE A 41 -15.45 -0.82 1.22
CA PHE A 41 -15.53 -1.96 2.12
C PHE A 41 -16.72 -1.86 3.08
N ALA A 42 -17.54 -2.92 3.14
CA ALA A 42 -18.71 -3.00 4.03
C ALA A 42 -18.29 -2.94 5.51
N ALA A 43 -17.10 -3.36 5.85
CA ALA A 43 -16.51 -3.22 7.19
C ALA A 43 -16.39 -1.75 7.66
N TYR A 44 -16.45 -0.78 6.74
CA TYR A 44 -16.52 0.66 7.02
C TYR A 44 -17.89 1.26 6.68
N GLY A 45 -18.92 0.44 6.51
CA GLY A 45 -20.29 0.88 6.27
C GLY A 45 -20.65 1.06 4.79
N SER A 46 -19.83 0.60 3.83
CA SER A 46 -20.19 0.62 2.42
C SER A 46 -21.48 -0.17 2.18
N PRO A 47 -22.49 0.42 1.53
CA PRO A 47 -23.71 -0.30 1.17
C PRO A 47 -23.55 -1.19 -0.07
N LEU A 48 -22.42 -1.13 -0.76
CA LEU A 48 -22.25 -1.74 -2.07
C LEU A 48 -22.08 -3.26 -2.06
N GLY A 49 -21.68 -3.86 -0.92
CA GLY A 49 -21.53 -5.32 -0.79
C GLY A 49 -20.52 -5.96 -1.75
N LEU A 50 -19.51 -5.21 -2.19
CA LEU A 50 -18.58 -5.62 -3.25
C LEU A 50 -17.51 -6.61 -2.78
N THR A 51 -17.14 -6.57 -1.50
CA THR A 51 -15.92 -7.18 -0.98
C THR A 51 -16.16 -8.14 0.19
N PRO A 52 -17.11 -9.10 0.08
CA PRO A 52 -17.50 -9.95 1.20
C PRO A 52 -16.36 -10.82 1.75
N ALA A 53 -15.41 -11.27 0.92
CA ALA A 53 -14.28 -12.07 1.39
C ALA A 53 -13.24 -11.23 2.13
N ILE A 54 -12.99 -10.01 1.68
CA ILE A 54 -12.12 -9.03 2.34
C ILE A 54 -12.79 -8.54 3.62
N ASP A 55 -14.07 -8.16 3.56
CA ASP A 55 -14.83 -7.70 4.72
C ASP A 55 -14.92 -8.76 5.83
N ALA A 56 -14.96 -10.05 5.46
CA ALA A 56 -14.95 -11.15 6.42
C ALA A 56 -13.71 -11.15 7.32
N ILE A 57 -12.60 -10.54 6.93
CA ILE A 57 -11.42 -10.37 7.79
C ILE A 57 -11.83 -9.62 9.07
N ALA A 58 -12.56 -8.52 8.92
CA ALA A 58 -12.98 -7.69 10.04
C ALA A 58 -14.28 -8.15 10.69
N LEU A 59 -15.24 -8.65 9.91
CA LEU A 59 -16.59 -8.98 10.38
C LEU A 59 -16.68 -10.38 10.99
N SER A 60 -15.63 -11.20 10.87
CA SER A 60 -15.56 -12.52 11.51
C SER A 60 -15.13 -12.43 12.97
N GLN A 61 -15.27 -13.56 13.69
CA GLN A 61 -14.79 -13.66 15.07
C GLN A 61 -13.31 -13.29 15.16
N ASN A 62 -12.95 -12.50 16.16
CA ASN A 62 -11.61 -11.97 16.41
C ASN A 62 -11.11 -10.97 15.35
N GLY A 63 -11.98 -10.54 14.42
CA GLY A 63 -11.67 -9.52 13.43
C GLY A 63 -12.05 -8.11 13.88
N ALA A 64 -11.46 -7.10 13.22
CA ALA A 64 -11.83 -5.70 13.39
C ALA A 64 -11.46 -4.86 12.16
N ALA A 65 -12.24 -3.80 11.93
CA ALA A 65 -11.91 -2.70 11.02
C ALA A 65 -11.41 -1.52 11.86
N MET A 66 -10.13 -1.19 11.69
CA MET A 66 -9.47 -0.13 12.47
C MET A 66 -9.89 1.24 11.94
N ARG A 67 -10.24 2.15 12.86
CA ARG A 67 -10.67 3.50 12.49
C ARG A 67 -9.51 4.46 12.27
N GLU A 68 -8.41 4.28 12.98
CA GLU A 68 -7.27 5.19 13.06
C GLU A 68 -6.01 4.53 12.46
N ALA A 69 -6.03 4.30 11.15
CA ALA A 69 -4.89 3.73 10.41
C ALA A 69 -4.35 4.73 9.38
N PHE A 70 -3.02 4.94 9.39
CA PHE A 70 -2.38 6.00 8.61
C PHE A 70 -1.14 5.55 7.85
N SER A 71 -1.05 6.04 6.62
CA SER A 71 0.19 6.05 5.85
C SER A 71 1.00 7.31 6.16
N PRO A 72 2.30 7.24 6.35
CA PRO A 72 3.14 8.42 6.55
C PRO A 72 3.35 9.24 5.28
N SER A 73 2.96 8.71 4.14
CA SER A 73 2.95 9.40 2.85
C SER A 73 1.79 8.90 2.01
N SER A 74 1.09 9.79 1.34
CA SER A 74 0.03 9.43 0.40
C SER A 74 0.55 9.22 -1.03
N VAL A 75 1.78 8.66 -1.14
CA VAL A 75 2.44 8.27 -2.40
C VAL A 75 2.94 6.83 -2.26
N CYS A 76 2.79 6.01 -3.31
CA CYS A 76 2.99 4.56 -3.29
C CYS A 76 4.36 4.12 -2.77
N SER A 77 5.45 4.55 -3.41
CA SER A 77 6.81 4.14 -3.04
C SER A 77 7.16 4.45 -1.58
N PRO A 78 7.00 5.69 -1.09
CA PRO A 78 7.31 6.02 0.30
C PRO A 78 6.42 5.29 1.30
N ALA A 79 5.13 5.12 1.00
CA ALA A 79 4.22 4.40 1.87
C ALA A 79 4.61 2.91 2.03
N ARG A 80 4.89 2.22 0.91
CA ARG A 80 5.32 0.81 0.90
C ARG A 80 6.67 0.61 1.57
N LEU A 81 7.59 1.56 1.38
CA LEU A 81 8.89 1.57 2.05
C LEU A 81 8.71 1.62 3.58
N SER A 82 7.81 2.47 4.06
CA SER A 82 7.53 2.59 5.49
C SER A 82 6.93 1.32 6.09
N ILE A 83 6.03 0.65 5.37
CA ILE A 83 5.51 -0.67 5.79
C ILE A 83 6.66 -1.66 5.95
N LEU A 84 7.55 -1.72 4.95
CA LEU A 84 8.59 -2.74 4.90
C LEU A 84 9.71 -2.53 5.92
N THR A 85 10.09 -1.26 6.17
CA THR A 85 11.28 -0.90 6.96
C THR A 85 10.95 -0.40 8.38
N GLY A 86 9.70 -0.06 8.66
CA GLY A 86 9.30 0.59 9.91
C GLY A 86 9.81 2.02 10.06
N ARG A 87 10.27 2.65 8.97
CA ARG A 87 10.88 3.99 8.97
C ARG A 87 10.05 4.98 8.17
N TYR A 88 10.14 6.25 8.56
CA TYR A 88 9.61 7.31 7.72
C TYR A 88 10.41 7.46 6.43
N PRO A 89 9.75 7.85 5.33
CA PRO A 89 10.41 7.90 4.02
C PRO A 89 11.66 8.79 3.99
N SER A 90 11.63 9.95 4.65
CA SER A 90 12.76 10.87 4.71
C SER A 90 14.04 10.27 5.32
N GLU A 91 13.95 9.24 6.16
CA GLU A 91 15.11 8.57 6.76
C GLU A 91 15.85 7.64 5.81
N VAL A 92 15.17 7.16 4.79
CA VAL A 92 15.71 6.19 3.83
C VAL A 92 16.23 6.88 2.57
N GLN A 93 15.92 8.15 2.37
CA GLN A 93 16.35 8.93 1.20
C GLN A 93 17.82 9.37 1.26
N ARG A 94 18.44 9.63 0.10
CA ARG A 94 19.84 10.11 0.02
C ARG A 94 19.99 11.56 0.49
N ALA A 95 21.09 11.83 1.19
CA ALA A 95 21.47 13.17 1.60
C ALA A 95 21.60 14.17 0.44
N SER A 96 21.90 13.69 -0.79
CA SER A 96 22.02 14.53 -2.00
C SER A 96 20.74 15.25 -2.41
N PHE A 97 19.58 14.83 -1.88
CA PHE A 97 18.29 15.48 -2.14
C PHE A 97 17.92 16.56 -1.13
N PHE A 98 18.76 16.81 -0.12
CA PHE A 98 18.50 17.91 0.81
C PHE A 98 18.60 19.26 0.11
N ARG A 99 17.56 20.08 0.27
CA ARG A 99 17.67 21.50 -0.08
C ARG A 99 18.53 22.22 0.95
N ALA A 100 19.00 23.41 0.60
CA ALA A 100 19.77 24.28 1.51
C ALA A 100 19.04 24.59 2.85
N ASN A 101 17.71 24.41 2.92
CA ASN A 101 16.91 24.56 4.13
C ASN A 101 16.71 23.25 4.93
N GLY A 102 17.40 22.16 4.58
CA GLY A 102 17.32 20.88 5.29
C GLY A 102 16.08 20.04 5.03
N THR A 103 15.16 20.46 4.16
CA THR A 103 13.93 19.69 3.87
C THR A 103 14.17 18.70 2.74
N VAL A 104 13.90 17.42 3.00
CA VAL A 104 13.97 16.34 2.00
C VAL A 104 12.63 16.22 1.30
N PRO A 105 12.57 16.27 -0.04
CA PRO A 105 11.34 15.98 -0.76
C PRO A 105 11.03 14.49 -0.66
N VAL A 106 9.79 14.13 -0.32
CA VAL A 106 9.31 12.75 -0.24
C VAL A 106 8.34 12.48 -1.37
N GLY A 107 8.77 11.75 -2.38
CA GLY A 107 7.99 11.50 -3.60
C GLY A 107 8.28 10.15 -4.25
N PHE A 108 8.20 10.09 -5.58
CA PHE A 108 8.37 8.87 -6.34
C PHE A 108 9.80 8.29 -6.32
N ASP A 109 9.90 7.03 -6.72
CA ASP A 109 11.03 6.10 -6.61
C ASP A 109 12.34 6.51 -7.29
N CYS A 110 12.33 7.35 -8.31
CA CYS A 110 13.56 7.81 -8.97
C CYS A 110 14.57 8.52 -8.03
N CYS A 111 14.15 8.81 -6.81
CA CYS A 111 14.91 9.60 -5.84
C CYS A 111 15.33 8.82 -4.59
N TRP A 112 15.12 7.50 -4.54
CA TRP A 112 15.48 6.67 -3.40
C TRP A 112 16.98 6.38 -3.36
N GLY A 113 17.57 6.60 -2.25
CA GLY A 113 18.99 6.60 -2.26
C GLY A 113 19.73 5.72 -1.29
N LYS A 114 19.09 5.23 -0.25
CA LYS A 114 19.70 4.15 0.54
C LYS A 114 19.16 2.84 -0.03
N ARG A 115 20.06 1.93 -0.35
CA ARG A 115 19.64 0.63 -0.88
C ARG A 115 18.79 -0.09 0.16
N LEU A 116 17.67 -0.61 -0.25
CA LEU A 116 16.79 -1.37 0.60
C LEU A 116 17.49 -2.62 1.17
N ALA A 117 18.45 -3.18 0.40
CA ALA A 117 19.30 -4.28 0.84
C ALA A 117 20.09 -3.98 2.13
N ASP A 118 20.42 -2.72 2.38
CA ASP A 118 21.16 -2.29 3.58
C ASP A 118 20.23 -1.87 4.74
N GLN A 119 18.91 -1.96 4.56
CA GLN A 119 17.92 -1.59 5.57
C GLN A 119 17.39 -2.82 6.33
N PRO A 120 16.99 -2.66 7.59
CA PRO A 120 16.13 -3.65 8.24
C PRO A 120 14.81 -3.74 7.47
N THR A 121 14.35 -4.96 7.22
CA THR A 121 13.05 -5.22 6.60
C THR A 121 12.27 -6.26 7.39
N ILE A 122 10.95 -6.21 7.30
CA ILE A 122 10.09 -7.22 7.94
C ILE A 122 10.49 -8.63 7.47
N HIS A 123 10.82 -8.81 6.18
CA HIS A 123 11.22 -10.12 5.65
C HIS A 123 12.50 -10.64 6.29
N ARG A 124 13.58 -9.81 6.35
CA ARG A 124 14.85 -10.21 6.99
C ARG A 124 14.65 -10.59 8.44
N LEU A 125 13.87 -9.78 9.15
CA LEU A 125 13.60 -9.97 10.56
C LEU A 125 12.82 -11.26 10.82
N LEU A 126 11.72 -11.49 10.10
CA LEU A 126 10.89 -12.69 10.28
C LEU A 126 11.60 -13.96 9.79
N ARG A 127 12.38 -13.88 8.70
CA ARG A 127 13.26 -14.99 8.27
C ARG A 127 14.24 -15.35 9.39
N GLY A 128 14.89 -14.38 10.01
CA GLY A 128 15.75 -14.59 11.17
C GLY A 128 15.03 -15.19 12.38
N ALA A 129 13.72 -14.98 12.49
CA ALA A 129 12.86 -15.58 13.50
C ALA A 129 12.33 -16.99 13.12
N GLY A 130 12.76 -17.57 11.99
CA GLY A 130 12.38 -18.91 11.55
C GLY A 130 11.10 -18.97 10.72
N TYR A 131 10.63 -17.85 10.19
CA TYR A 131 9.52 -17.82 9.21
C TYR A 131 10.03 -18.13 7.81
N ARG A 132 9.20 -18.80 7.02
CA ARG A 132 9.33 -18.79 5.56
C ARG A 132 8.66 -17.54 5.02
N THR A 133 9.38 -16.77 4.22
CA THR A 133 8.91 -15.43 3.81
C THR A 133 8.75 -15.32 2.30
N ALA A 134 7.68 -14.64 1.84
CA ALA A 134 7.47 -14.37 0.42
C ALA A 134 6.99 -12.95 0.19
N PHE A 135 7.49 -12.34 -0.91
CA PHE A 135 7.01 -11.08 -1.45
C PHE A 135 6.39 -11.33 -2.83
N MET A 136 5.16 -10.86 -3.04
CA MET A 136 4.46 -11.02 -4.32
C MET A 136 3.77 -9.72 -4.74
N GLY A 137 3.84 -9.41 -6.04
CA GLY A 137 3.14 -8.29 -6.65
C GLY A 137 3.96 -7.02 -6.75
N LYS A 138 3.32 -5.86 -6.53
CA LYS A 138 3.89 -4.53 -6.74
C LYS A 138 5.07 -4.25 -5.82
N ALA A 139 6.25 -4.12 -6.41
CA ALA A 139 7.50 -3.84 -5.69
C ALA A 139 7.67 -2.34 -5.37
N HIS A 140 7.54 -1.47 -6.31
CA HIS A 140 7.51 0.01 -6.29
C HIS A 140 8.17 0.74 -5.08
N MET A 141 9.15 0.13 -4.42
CA MET A 141 9.84 0.66 -3.23
C MET A 141 11.33 0.33 -3.23
N ALA A 142 11.76 -0.48 -4.19
CA ALA A 142 13.16 -0.85 -4.34
C ALA A 142 13.77 -0.09 -5.51
N ASN A 143 15.06 0.17 -5.43
CA ASN A 143 15.80 0.75 -6.53
C ASN A 143 15.69 -0.13 -7.79
N HIS A 144 15.90 0.46 -8.95
CA HIS A 144 15.88 -0.28 -10.20
C HIS A 144 17.00 -1.33 -10.26
N PRO A 145 16.79 -2.48 -10.93
CA PRO A 145 17.82 -3.50 -11.13
C PRO A 145 19.11 -2.97 -11.74
N GLU A 146 19.06 -1.82 -12.40
CA GLU A 146 20.23 -1.12 -12.96
C GLU A 146 21.27 -0.74 -11.90
N GLU A 147 20.87 -0.58 -10.64
CA GLU A 147 21.76 -0.24 -9.54
C GLU A 147 22.43 -1.47 -8.89
N LEU A 148 22.08 -2.69 -9.32
CA LEU A 148 22.72 -3.90 -8.84
C LEU A 148 24.21 -3.90 -9.22
N THR A 149 25.08 -4.19 -8.25
CA THR A 149 26.53 -4.29 -8.45
C THR A 149 27.05 -5.68 -8.09
N ASP A 150 28.23 -6.05 -8.58
CA ASP A 150 28.92 -7.28 -8.19
C ASP A 150 29.17 -7.39 -6.68
N ARG A 151 29.35 -6.24 -6.00
CA ARG A 151 29.51 -6.20 -4.54
C ARG A 151 28.23 -6.67 -3.83
N ASP A 152 27.06 -6.36 -4.40
CA ASP A 152 25.78 -6.74 -3.85
C ASP A 152 25.55 -8.24 -3.99
N ALA A 153 25.84 -8.76 -5.18
CA ALA A 153 25.73 -10.17 -5.44
C ALA A 153 26.58 -11.02 -4.48
N ARG A 154 27.79 -10.57 -4.14
CA ARG A 154 28.71 -11.31 -3.25
C ARG A 154 28.26 -11.45 -1.79
N ARG A 155 27.21 -10.77 -1.37
CA ARG A 155 26.67 -10.84 0.01
C ARG A 155 25.59 -11.90 0.16
N GLU A 156 25.15 -12.51 -0.93
CA GLU A 156 24.03 -13.43 -0.94
C GLU A 156 24.47 -14.90 -0.92
N PRO A 157 23.62 -15.83 -0.45
CA PRO A 157 23.84 -17.27 -0.56
C PRO A 157 24.07 -17.70 -2.01
N ASP A 158 24.81 -18.78 -2.22
CA ASP A 158 25.28 -19.25 -3.53
C ASP A 158 24.19 -19.35 -4.60
N GLU A 159 23.00 -19.81 -4.25
CA GLU A 159 21.86 -19.92 -5.19
C GLU A 159 21.40 -18.55 -5.68
N LEU A 160 21.14 -17.61 -4.76
CA LEU A 160 20.72 -16.25 -5.10
C LEU A 160 21.85 -15.48 -5.77
N LEU A 161 23.09 -15.68 -5.34
CA LEU A 161 24.30 -15.14 -5.95
C LEU A 161 24.43 -15.56 -7.42
N GLY A 162 24.17 -16.83 -7.74
CA GLY A 162 24.20 -17.33 -9.11
C GLY A 162 23.16 -16.64 -10.01
N ALA A 163 21.92 -16.50 -9.53
CA ALA A 163 20.86 -15.82 -10.26
C ALA A 163 21.17 -14.33 -10.49
N LEU A 164 21.67 -13.61 -9.47
CA LEU A 164 22.04 -12.20 -9.57
C LEU A 164 23.20 -11.98 -10.54
N ARG A 165 24.22 -12.86 -10.52
CA ARG A 165 25.36 -12.82 -11.47
C ARG A 165 24.91 -13.06 -12.91
N GLY A 166 23.94 -13.97 -13.12
CA GLY A 166 23.33 -14.18 -14.43
C GLY A 166 22.69 -12.90 -14.98
N CYS A 167 21.93 -12.18 -14.17
CA CYS A 167 21.32 -10.92 -14.57
C CYS A 167 22.35 -9.82 -14.83
N LEU A 168 23.40 -9.72 -14.00
CA LEU A 168 24.52 -8.78 -14.23
C LEU A 168 25.28 -9.07 -15.52
N ALA A 169 25.51 -10.35 -15.84
CA ALA A 169 26.18 -10.75 -17.07
C ALA A 169 25.37 -10.38 -18.32
N ARG A 170 24.05 -10.59 -18.29
CA ARG A 170 23.14 -10.19 -19.37
C ARG A 170 23.16 -8.67 -19.58
N ARG A 171 23.14 -7.90 -18.51
CA ARG A 171 23.28 -6.45 -18.56
C ARG A 171 24.64 -6.02 -19.15
N ALA A 172 25.74 -6.66 -18.74
CA ALA A 172 27.07 -6.40 -19.29
C ALA A 172 27.19 -6.76 -20.78
N ALA A 173 26.37 -7.71 -21.26
CA ALA A 173 26.23 -8.07 -22.66
C ALA A 173 25.36 -7.09 -23.47
N GLY A 174 24.80 -6.05 -22.83
CA GLY A 174 24.07 -4.98 -23.51
C GLY A 174 22.55 -5.13 -23.50
N GLU A 175 21.99 -6.08 -22.74
CA GLU A 175 20.53 -6.13 -22.56
C GLU A 175 20.01 -4.85 -21.92
N THR A 176 18.92 -4.34 -22.47
CA THR A 176 18.29 -3.10 -21.98
C THR A 176 17.58 -3.32 -20.65
N THR A 177 17.38 -2.26 -19.92
CA THR A 177 16.54 -2.27 -18.70
C THR A 177 15.16 -2.82 -18.94
N ALA A 178 14.54 -2.51 -20.10
CA ALA A 178 13.23 -3.02 -20.46
C ALA A 178 13.20 -4.55 -20.61
N GLU A 179 14.25 -5.14 -21.22
CA GLU A 179 14.40 -6.58 -21.36
C GLU A 179 14.60 -7.27 -20.01
N LEU A 180 15.43 -6.69 -19.13
CA LEU A 180 15.64 -7.19 -17.77
C LEU A 180 14.36 -7.06 -16.90
N PHE A 181 13.57 -6.00 -17.10
CA PHE A 181 12.26 -5.85 -16.47
C PHE A 181 11.21 -6.84 -16.99
N GLY A 182 11.36 -7.33 -18.22
CA GLY A 182 10.54 -8.41 -18.76
C GLY A 182 10.87 -9.79 -18.17
N ASP A 183 12.07 -9.95 -17.60
CA ASP A 183 12.54 -11.23 -17.06
C ASP A 183 12.15 -11.42 -15.59
N GLN A 184 11.15 -12.24 -15.35
CA GLN A 184 10.68 -12.55 -13.99
C GLN A 184 11.76 -13.18 -13.10
N ALA A 185 12.68 -13.96 -13.64
CA ALA A 185 13.75 -14.58 -12.85
C ALA A 185 14.72 -13.53 -12.30
N CYS A 186 15.12 -12.55 -13.11
CA CYS A 186 15.96 -11.43 -12.68
C CYS A 186 15.23 -10.54 -11.67
N GLN A 187 13.95 -10.24 -11.92
CA GLN A 187 13.15 -9.45 -10.99
C GLN A 187 13.01 -10.14 -9.63
N GLN A 188 12.74 -11.43 -9.63
CA GLN A 188 12.62 -12.23 -8.40
C GLN A 188 13.94 -12.27 -7.63
N ALA A 189 15.05 -12.55 -8.29
CA ALA A 189 16.37 -12.58 -7.65
C ALA A 189 16.73 -11.22 -7.04
N TYR A 190 16.51 -10.14 -7.79
CA TYR A 190 16.79 -8.80 -7.32
C TYR A 190 15.90 -8.40 -6.14
N LEU A 191 14.61 -8.68 -6.20
CA LEU A 191 13.69 -8.33 -5.13
C LEU A 191 13.95 -9.15 -3.85
N ARG A 192 14.32 -10.43 -3.97
CA ARG A 192 14.79 -11.25 -2.84
C ARG A 192 16.01 -10.61 -2.18
N HIS A 193 16.97 -10.15 -2.97
CA HIS A 193 18.14 -9.43 -2.47
C HIS A 193 17.74 -8.14 -1.73
N GLN A 194 16.88 -7.31 -2.32
CA GLN A 194 16.46 -6.03 -1.74
C GLN A 194 15.65 -6.23 -0.45
N THR A 195 14.68 -7.11 -0.45
CA THR A 195 13.77 -7.30 0.69
C THR A 195 14.27 -8.28 1.75
N GLY A 196 15.10 -9.24 1.35
CA GLY A 196 15.51 -10.38 2.16
C GLY A 196 14.46 -11.49 2.24
N ALA A 197 13.44 -11.50 1.38
CA ALA A 197 12.47 -12.56 1.29
C ALA A 197 13.11 -13.87 0.77
N ASP A 198 12.59 -15.03 1.22
CA ASP A 198 13.03 -16.33 0.70
C ASP A 198 12.50 -16.58 -0.70
N GLU A 199 11.27 -16.11 -0.99
CA GLU A 199 10.62 -16.24 -2.30
C GLU A 199 10.11 -14.88 -2.78
N ALA A 200 10.14 -14.66 -4.10
CA ALA A 200 9.48 -13.55 -4.77
C ALA A 200 8.79 -14.07 -6.02
N ALA A 201 7.57 -13.60 -6.30
CA ALA A 201 6.79 -14.05 -7.46
C ALA A 201 5.81 -12.99 -7.94
N GLU A 202 5.32 -13.13 -9.19
CA GLU A 202 4.30 -12.25 -9.78
C GLU A 202 4.65 -10.77 -9.66
N ILE A 203 5.91 -10.42 -9.92
CA ILE A 203 6.45 -9.09 -9.66
C ILE A 203 5.94 -8.08 -10.69
N SER A 204 5.36 -6.99 -10.16
CA SER A 204 5.14 -5.74 -10.89
C SER A 204 6.04 -4.67 -10.31
N TRP A 205 7.01 -4.20 -11.10
CA TRP A 205 8.05 -3.30 -10.59
C TRP A 205 7.52 -1.92 -10.26
N THR A 206 6.72 -1.37 -11.17
CA THR A 206 6.10 -0.04 -11.08
C THR A 206 4.59 -0.12 -11.31
N ASN A 207 3.96 0.99 -11.61
CA ASN A 207 2.59 1.01 -12.10
C ASN A 207 2.53 0.37 -13.50
N ILE A 208 1.44 -0.32 -13.76
CA ILE A 208 1.22 -1.06 -15.03
C ILE A 208 1.40 -0.16 -16.25
N ASP A 209 0.92 1.09 -16.18
CA ASP A 209 1.06 2.06 -17.26
C ASP A 209 2.50 2.45 -17.57
N ASP A 210 3.35 2.53 -16.55
CA ASP A 210 4.75 2.89 -16.74
C ASP A 210 5.53 1.80 -17.47
N ILE A 211 5.22 0.54 -17.16
CA ILE A 211 5.82 -0.61 -17.84
C ILE A 211 5.39 -0.63 -19.29
N ASN A 212 4.10 -0.49 -19.58
CA ASN A 212 3.57 -0.47 -20.95
C ASN A 212 4.14 0.68 -21.78
N ARG A 213 4.34 1.85 -21.18
CA ARG A 213 4.96 3.00 -21.85
C ARG A 213 6.44 2.78 -22.14
N ARG A 214 7.20 2.23 -21.19
CA ARG A 214 8.64 1.97 -21.33
C ARG A 214 8.94 0.84 -22.30
N SER A 215 8.07 -0.17 -22.37
CA SER A 215 8.20 -1.31 -23.29
C SER A 215 7.67 -1.03 -24.70
N GLY A 216 7.25 0.20 -25.01
CA GLY A 216 6.62 0.52 -26.29
C GLY A 216 5.30 -0.23 -26.54
N GLY A 217 4.62 -0.69 -25.51
CA GLY A 217 3.40 -1.48 -25.58
C GLY A 217 3.63 -2.96 -25.86
N ALA A 218 4.90 -3.42 -25.92
CA ALA A 218 5.24 -4.82 -26.21
C ALA A 218 4.94 -5.79 -25.04
N VAL A 219 4.82 -5.27 -23.81
CA VAL A 219 4.54 -6.08 -22.64
C VAL A 219 3.08 -5.89 -22.21
N ASP A 220 2.29 -6.94 -22.38
CA ASP A 220 0.87 -6.95 -22.00
C ASP A 220 0.72 -7.20 -20.49
N PHE A 221 1.19 -6.25 -19.68
CA PHE A 221 1.02 -6.30 -18.23
C PHE A 221 -0.33 -5.72 -17.84
N PHE A 222 -1.17 -6.56 -17.23
CA PHE A 222 -2.46 -6.18 -16.68
C PHE A 222 -2.55 -6.60 -15.22
N HIS A 223 -3.53 -6.01 -14.51
CA HIS A 223 -3.94 -6.54 -13.23
C HIS A 223 -4.27 -8.04 -13.39
N GLU A 224 -3.58 -8.88 -12.67
CA GLU A 224 -3.81 -10.33 -12.63
C GLU A 224 -3.91 -10.80 -11.18
N PRO A 225 -4.91 -10.31 -10.44
CA PRO A 225 -5.04 -10.61 -9.01
C PRO A 225 -5.25 -12.10 -8.75
N GLU A 226 -5.83 -12.83 -9.71
CA GLU A 226 -6.04 -14.28 -9.61
C GLU A 226 -4.71 -15.05 -9.59
N ARG A 227 -3.78 -14.72 -10.48
CA ARG A 227 -2.45 -15.36 -10.52
C ARG A 227 -1.69 -15.14 -9.23
N MET A 228 -1.70 -13.91 -8.74
CA MET A 228 -1.05 -13.56 -7.49
C MET A 228 -1.67 -14.29 -6.30
N ALA A 229 -3.00 -14.37 -6.22
CA ALA A 229 -3.70 -15.12 -5.18
C ALA A 229 -3.39 -16.63 -5.26
N GLU A 230 -3.28 -17.20 -6.46
CA GLU A 230 -2.93 -18.59 -6.67
C GLU A 230 -1.48 -18.89 -6.25
N ALA A 231 -0.52 -18.05 -6.65
CA ALA A 231 0.87 -18.13 -6.22
C ALA A 231 0.99 -18.03 -4.68
N GLY A 232 0.26 -17.09 -4.07
CA GLY A 232 0.19 -16.93 -2.62
C GLY A 232 -0.38 -18.17 -1.92
N ARG A 233 -1.46 -18.74 -2.46
CA ARG A 233 -2.06 -19.97 -1.93
C ARG A 233 -1.11 -21.18 -2.03
N ALA A 234 -0.38 -21.30 -3.14
CA ALA A 234 0.63 -22.35 -3.31
C ALA A 234 1.79 -22.19 -2.30
N PHE A 235 2.26 -20.96 -2.07
CA PHE A 235 3.26 -20.66 -1.05
C PHE A 235 2.77 -21.06 0.35
N VAL A 236 1.55 -20.64 0.73
CA VAL A 236 0.93 -21.00 2.02
C VAL A 236 0.87 -22.53 2.17
N GLY A 237 0.43 -23.26 1.13
CA GLY A 237 0.40 -24.74 1.14
C GLY A 237 1.77 -25.33 1.46
N ARG A 238 2.82 -24.91 0.74
CA ARG A 238 4.19 -25.41 0.99
C ARG A 238 4.71 -25.12 2.40
N ALA A 239 4.38 -23.96 2.97
CA ALA A 239 4.79 -23.61 4.33
C ALA A 239 4.04 -24.46 5.37
N VAL A 240 2.73 -24.68 5.16
CA VAL A 240 1.90 -25.55 6.01
C VAL A 240 2.39 -26.99 5.96
N ASP A 241 2.65 -27.53 4.76
CA ASP A 241 3.16 -28.90 4.59
C ASP A 241 4.53 -29.08 5.25
N ALA A 242 5.37 -28.05 5.25
CA ALA A 242 6.66 -28.04 5.94
C ALA A 242 6.54 -27.85 7.47
N GLY A 243 5.37 -27.49 8.00
CA GLY A 243 5.16 -27.21 9.41
C GLY A 243 5.91 -25.98 9.94
N VAL A 244 6.14 -24.96 9.08
CA VAL A 244 6.84 -23.72 9.44
C VAL A 244 5.88 -22.53 9.36
N PRO A 245 5.96 -21.56 10.29
CA PRO A 245 5.20 -20.33 10.17
C PRO A 245 5.65 -19.55 8.94
N PHE A 246 4.71 -18.85 8.27
CA PHE A 246 5.02 -18.07 7.09
C PHE A 246 4.71 -16.58 7.29
N PHE A 247 5.40 -15.75 6.50
CA PHE A 247 5.04 -14.36 6.24
C PHE A 247 4.86 -14.17 4.74
N LEU A 248 3.63 -13.97 4.31
CA LEU A 248 3.29 -13.64 2.93
C LEU A 248 2.92 -12.16 2.83
N HIS A 249 3.74 -11.39 2.11
CA HIS A 249 3.50 -9.99 1.77
C HIS A 249 2.97 -9.92 0.34
N LEU A 250 1.68 -9.72 0.19
CA LEU A 250 0.96 -9.70 -1.07
C LEU A 250 0.59 -8.27 -1.45
N ASN A 251 1.01 -7.82 -2.63
CA ASN A 251 0.90 -6.44 -3.09
C ASN A 251 0.14 -6.36 -4.44
N PRO A 252 -1.18 -6.52 -4.46
CA PRO A 252 -1.96 -6.34 -5.69
C PRO A 252 -1.82 -4.93 -6.24
N THR A 253 -1.79 -4.80 -7.58
CA THR A 253 -1.80 -3.51 -8.27
C THR A 253 -3.19 -2.88 -8.36
N LEU A 254 -4.26 -3.66 -8.13
CA LEU A 254 -5.60 -3.13 -7.93
C LEU A 254 -5.63 -2.44 -6.54
N LEU A 255 -6.22 -1.30 -6.36
CA LEU A 255 -7.19 -0.55 -7.17
C LEU A 255 -6.59 0.64 -7.94
N HIS A 256 -5.29 0.63 -8.18
CA HIS A 256 -4.60 1.67 -8.95
C HIS A 256 -5.03 1.65 -10.42
N LEU A 257 -4.97 2.81 -11.07
CA LEU A 257 -5.18 2.91 -12.51
C LEU A 257 -4.16 2.04 -13.29
N PRO A 258 -4.47 1.57 -14.52
CA PRO A 258 -5.63 1.90 -15.33
C PRO A 258 -6.86 1.03 -15.01
N LEU A 259 -7.98 1.64 -14.68
CA LEU A 259 -9.24 0.96 -14.41
C LEU A 259 -10.25 1.07 -15.58
N GLY A 260 -9.77 1.41 -16.77
CA GLY A 260 -10.60 1.65 -17.94
C GLY A 260 -11.06 0.40 -18.70
N GLY A 261 -11.39 0.56 -19.99
CA GLY A 261 -12.02 -0.45 -20.85
C GLY A 261 -11.34 -1.81 -20.84
N ARG A 262 -10.00 -1.89 -20.86
CA ARG A 262 -9.27 -3.18 -20.81
C ARG A 262 -9.45 -3.94 -19.49
N MET A 263 -9.52 -3.25 -18.34
CA MET A 263 -9.83 -3.88 -17.06
C MET A 263 -11.23 -4.48 -17.09
N MET A 264 -12.21 -3.71 -17.60
CA MET A 264 -13.59 -4.18 -17.75
C MET A 264 -13.71 -5.32 -18.76
N GLU A 265 -13.00 -5.27 -19.87
CA GLU A 265 -12.92 -6.37 -20.85
C GLU A 265 -12.44 -7.67 -20.20
N ARG A 266 -11.38 -7.60 -19.36
CA ARG A 266 -10.90 -8.77 -18.61
C ARG A 266 -11.88 -9.26 -17.57
N LEU A 267 -12.49 -8.37 -16.81
CA LEU A 267 -13.49 -8.73 -15.81
C LEU A 267 -14.70 -9.40 -16.45
N THR A 268 -15.14 -8.92 -17.61
CA THR A 268 -16.27 -9.47 -18.35
C THR A 268 -15.90 -10.71 -19.16
N ASN A 269 -14.62 -10.93 -19.46
CA ASN A 269 -14.15 -12.14 -20.11
C ASN A 269 -14.24 -13.34 -19.18
N GLN A 270 -15.32 -14.09 -19.33
CA GLN A 270 -15.63 -15.27 -18.51
C GLN A 270 -15.04 -16.58 -19.08
N SER A 271 -14.02 -16.50 -19.93
CA SER A 271 -13.25 -17.64 -20.40
C SER A 271 -12.03 -17.93 -19.51
N GLY A 272 -11.43 -19.12 -19.68
CA GLY A 272 -10.20 -19.48 -18.99
C GLY A 272 -10.36 -19.99 -17.55
N PRO A 273 -9.23 -20.19 -16.84
CA PRO A 273 -9.21 -20.88 -15.55
C PRO A 273 -9.91 -20.10 -14.43
N TRP A 274 -9.99 -18.77 -14.52
CA TRP A 274 -10.55 -17.91 -13.46
C TRP A 274 -11.98 -17.42 -13.75
N ARG A 275 -12.66 -18.05 -14.71
CA ARG A 275 -14.03 -17.67 -15.10
C ARG A 275 -15.04 -17.60 -13.95
N ALA A 276 -14.88 -18.48 -12.97
CA ALA A 276 -15.79 -18.51 -11.81
C ALA A 276 -15.62 -17.29 -10.92
N GLN A 277 -14.38 -16.88 -10.65
CA GLN A 277 -14.06 -15.69 -9.86
C GLN A 277 -14.54 -14.42 -10.56
N ARG A 278 -14.25 -14.29 -11.86
CA ARG A 278 -14.69 -13.14 -12.67
C ARG A 278 -16.21 -13.04 -12.78
N ARG A 279 -16.89 -14.18 -12.96
CA ARG A 279 -18.36 -14.21 -12.95
C ARG A 279 -18.93 -13.76 -11.60
N ALA A 280 -18.38 -14.22 -10.50
CA ALA A 280 -18.81 -13.82 -9.16
C ALA A 280 -18.57 -12.32 -8.91
N ALA A 281 -17.40 -11.79 -9.31
CA ALA A 281 -17.07 -10.39 -9.23
C ALA A 281 -18.05 -9.52 -10.03
N PHE A 282 -18.27 -9.88 -11.30
CA PHE A 282 -19.16 -9.15 -12.20
C PHE A 282 -20.62 -9.17 -11.71
N ALA A 283 -21.11 -10.30 -11.20
CA ALA A 283 -22.44 -10.40 -10.64
C ALA A 283 -22.65 -9.48 -9.43
N ARG A 284 -21.67 -9.41 -8.51
CA ARG A 284 -21.70 -8.49 -7.37
C ARG A 284 -21.66 -7.02 -7.78
N PHE A 285 -20.76 -6.71 -8.71
CA PHE A 285 -20.65 -5.37 -9.27
C PHE A 285 -21.97 -4.91 -9.92
N SER A 286 -22.60 -5.78 -10.72
CA SER A 286 -23.89 -5.49 -11.36
C SER A 286 -25.03 -5.34 -10.34
N ALA A 287 -25.03 -6.14 -9.27
CA ALA A 287 -26.03 -6.06 -8.20
C ALA A 287 -25.92 -4.79 -7.34
N ALA A 288 -24.76 -4.16 -7.32
CA ALA A 288 -24.50 -2.91 -6.57
C ALA A 288 -25.07 -1.65 -7.26
N ASN A 289 -25.89 -1.80 -8.29
CA ASN A 289 -26.44 -0.70 -9.10
C ASN A 289 -25.36 0.20 -9.75
N VAL A 290 -24.26 -0.40 -10.09
CA VAL A 290 -23.19 0.25 -10.85
C VAL A 290 -23.41 -0.04 -12.32
N SER A 291 -23.55 0.99 -13.17
CA SER A 291 -23.74 0.83 -14.61
C SER A 291 -22.41 0.82 -15.36
N ILE A 292 -22.38 0.15 -16.49
CA ILE A 292 -21.22 0.11 -17.41
C ILE A 292 -21.63 0.79 -18.71
N ASP A 293 -20.83 1.76 -19.14
CA ASP A 293 -20.96 2.32 -20.49
C ASP A 293 -20.51 1.28 -21.53
N ALA A 294 -21.40 0.90 -22.41
CA ALA A 294 -21.17 -0.16 -23.39
C ALA A 294 -20.12 0.20 -24.46
N VAL A 295 -19.85 1.49 -24.68
CA VAL A 295 -18.90 1.97 -25.69
C VAL A 295 -17.50 2.13 -25.11
N THR A 296 -17.39 2.72 -23.91
CA THR A 296 -16.09 3.01 -23.27
C THR A 296 -15.63 1.91 -22.32
N GLY A 297 -16.51 0.98 -21.94
CA GLY A 297 -16.27 -0.02 -20.90
C GLY A 297 -16.12 0.59 -19.49
N THR A 298 -16.51 1.85 -19.31
CA THR A 298 -16.36 2.57 -18.05
C THR A 298 -17.53 2.27 -17.12
N ALA A 299 -17.25 2.04 -15.86
CA ALA A 299 -18.25 1.78 -14.85
C ALA A 299 -18.66 3.07 -14.11
N THR A 300 -19.96 3.26 -13.86
CA THR A 300 -20.52 4.37 -13.08
C THR A 300 -21.37 3.85 -11.94
N ALA A 301 -21.25 4.45 -10.76
CA ALA A 301 -22.09 4.11 -9.61
C ALA A 301 -23.31 5.04 -9.57
N THR A 302 -24.51 4.45 -9.51
CA THR A 302 -25.79 5.19 -9.44
C THR A 302 -26.42 5.17 -8.04
N GLY A 303 -25.65 4.76 -7.02
CA GLY A 303 -26.12 4.69 -5.63
C GLY A 303 -26.42 6.07 -5.05
N SER A 304 -27.57 6.17 -4.34
CA SER A 304 -27.96 7.40 -3.62
C SER A 304 -26.93 7.73 -2.54
N ALA A 305 -26.42 8.96 -2.52
CA ALA A 305 -25.55 9.49 -1.47
C ALA A 305 -26.16 9.36 -0.06
N ALA A 306 -27.49 9.32 0.05
CA ALA A 306 -28.22 9.16 1.31
C ALA A 306 -27.99 7.82 2.03
N ALA A 307 -27.36 6.84 1.39
CA ALA A 307 -27.07 5.52 1.98
C ALA A 307 -25.66 5.41 2.60
N TRP A 308 -24.82 6.44 2.47
CA TRP A 308 -23.45 6.44 2.99
C TRP A 308 -23.39 6.96 4.43
N PRO A 309 -22.48 6.41 5.27
CA PRO A 309 -22.30 6.92 6.63
C PRO A 309 -21.98 8.41 6.68
N PRO A 310 -22.48 9.18 7.68
CA PRO A 310 -22.34 10.64 7.72
C PRO A 310 -20.91 11.17 7.89
N ASP A 311 -19.99 10.39 8.42
CA ASP A 311 -18.55 10.69 8.47
C ASP A 311 -17.87 10.52 7.10
N LEU A 312 -18.62 10.15 6.10
CA LEU A 312 -18.21 9.83 4.75
C LEU A 312 -18.81 10.76 3.69
N VAL A 313 -19.24 11.95 4.11
CA VAL A 313 -19.83 13.02 3.26
C VAL A 313 -18.92 13.46 2.08
N LEU A 314 -17.64 13.05 2.06
CA LEU A 314 -16.81 13.11 0.85
C LEU A 314 -17.49 12.44 -0.36
N GLY A 315 -18.37 11.45 -0.14
CA GLY A 315 -19.15 10.82 -1.20
C GLY A 315 -20.07 11.81 -1.93
N GLU A 316 -20.76 12.71 -1.23
CA GLU A 316 -21.60 13.73 -1.85
C GLU A 316 -20.77 14.80 -2.60
N GLN A 317 -19.68 15.27 -2.00
CA GLN A 317 -18.81 16.24 -2.67
C GLN A 317 -18.10 15.64 -3.89
N LEU A 318 -17.77 14.35 -3.84
CA LEU A 318 -17.20 13.63 -4.97
C LEU A 318 -18.20 13.48 -6.13
N LEU A 319 -19.46 13.20 -5.84
CA LEU A 319 -20.55 13.11 -6.82
C LEU A 319 -20.91 14.48 -7.41
N LEU A 320 -20.71 15.55 -6.62
CA LEU A 320 -21.01 16.93 -7.01
C LEU A 320 -19.84 17.66 -7.68
N ALA A 321 -18.64 17.07 -7.75
CA ALA A 321 -17.46 17.69 -8.37
C ALA A 321 -17.20 17.14 -9.80
N PRO A 322 -17.98 17.60 -10.80
CA PRO A 322 -17.90 17.08 -12.19
C PRO A 322 -16.59 17.42 -12.91
N ASN A 323 -15.68 18.18 -12.29
CA ASN A 323 -14.52 18.79 -12.95
C ASN A 323 -13.16 18.42 -12.33
N LEU A 324 -13.04 17.26 -11.67
CA LEU A 324 -11.77 16.81 -11.06
C LEU A 324 -10.67 16.41 -12.07
N GLY A 325 -10.70 16.96 -13.29
CA GLY A 325 -9.66 16.73 -14.30
C GLY A 325 -9.66 15.34 -14.94
N TYR A 326 -10.47 14.42 -14.45
CA TYR A 326 -10.74 13.17 -15.13
C TYR A 326 -11.72 13.44 -16.27
N LYS A 327 -11.33 13.12 -17.49
CA LYS A 327 -12.15 13.33 -18.71
C LYS A 327 -13.57 12.80 -18.59
N ASP A 328 -13.82 11.94 -17.62
CA ASP A 328 -15.03 11.16 -17.46
C ASP A 328 -15.77 11.36 -16.13
N GLY A 329 -15.29 12.26 -15.24
CA GLY A 329 -15.96 12.60 -13.97
C GLY A 329 -15.74 11.61 -12.83
N ALA A 330 -16.02 12.05 -11.60
CA ALA A 330 -15.83 11.30 -10.37
C ALA A 330 -16.68 10.03 -10.29
N GLU A 331 -17.90 10.05 -10.84
CA GLU A 331 -18.83 8.91 -10.87
C GLU A 331 -18.24 7.71 -11.63
N LYS A 332 -17.63 7.95 -12.80
CA LYS A 332 -16.98 6.90 -13.60
C LYS A 332 -15.80 6.30 -12.86
N TRP A 333 -15.04 7.11 -12.14
CA TRP A 333 -13.92 6.65 -11.34
C TRP A 333 -14.38 5.75 -10.18
N ILE A 334 -15.42 6.15 -9.43
CA ILE A 334 -15.99 5.35 -8.34
C ILE A 334 -16.51 4.02 -8.88
N GLY A 335 -17.19 4.05 -10.02
CA GLY A 335 -17.67 2.83 -10.68
C GLY A 335 -16.53 1.89 -11.08
N ALA A 336 -15.44 2.42 -11.63
CA ALA A 336 -14.27 1.63 -12.00
C ALA A 336 -13.57 1.04 -10.77
N GLN A 337 -13.45 1.80 -9.69
CA GLN A 337 -12.94 1.31 -8.39
C GLN A 337 -13.85 0.23 -7.78
N ALA A 338 -15.17 0.37 -7.90
CA ALA A 338 -16.13 -0.61 -7.44
C ALA A 338 -15.99 -1.95 -8.19
N ALA A 339 -15.86 -1.91 -9.52
CA ALA A 339 -15.61 -3.08 -10.33
C ALA A 339 -14.27 -3.76 -9.98
N ALA A 340 -13.21 -2.96 -9.80
CA ALA A 340 -11.89 -3.42 -9.40
C ALA A 340 -11.91 -4.06 -8.01
N ALA A 341 -12.64 -3.48 -7.05
CA ALA A 341 -12.79 -4.02 -5.70
C ALA A 341 -13.49 -5.39 -5.71
N ALA A 342 -14.58 -5.51 -6.46
CA ALA A 342 -15.30 -6.78 -6.62
C ALA A 342 -14.41 -7.86 -7.27
N TRP A 343 -13.59 -7.48 -8.25
CA TRP A 343 -12.65 -8.39 -8.91
C TRP A 343 -11.53 -8.83 -7.97
N LEU A 344 -10.92 -7.89 -7.26
CA LEU A 344 -9.90 -8.16 -6.26
C LEU A 344 -10.41 -9.13 -5.19
N ASP A 345 -11.59 -8.86 -4.63
CA ASP A 345 -12.20 -9.70 -3.60
C ASP A 345 -12.43 -11.14 -4.06
N ALA A 346 -13.04 -11.31 -5.24
CA ALA A 346 -13.28 -12.64 -5.80
C ALA A 346 -11.98 -13.39 -6.08
N SER A 347 -10.92 -12.67 -6.49
CA SER A 347 -9.61 -13.25 -6.77
C SER A 347 -8.88 -13.66 -5.49
N LEU A 348 -8.95 -12.85 -4.44
CA LEU A 348 -8.31 -13.13 -3.15
C LEU A 348 -9.07 -14.17 -2.31
N GLN A 349 -10.37 -14.37 -2.55
CA GLN A 349 -11.23 -15.23 -1.75
C GLN A 349 -10.65 -16.63 -1.48
N PRO A 350 -10.06 -17.38 -2.45
CA PRO A 350 -9.47 -18.69 -2.17
C PRO A 350 -8.28 -18.64 -1.22
N LEU A 351 -7.42 -17.61 -1.31
CA LEU A 351 -6.29 -17.40 -0.42
C LEU A 351 -6.75 -16.99 0.99
N LEU A 352 -7.67 -16.01 1.08
CA LEU A 352 -8.22 -15.54 2.35
C LEU A 352 -8.93 -16.69 3.08
N SER A 353 -9.71 -17.52 2.36
CA SER A 353 -10.35 -18.70 2.92
C SER A 353 -9.35 -19.76 3.41
N ALA A 354 -8.22 -19.91 2.73
CA ALA A 354 -7.15 -20.82 3.19
C ALA A 354 -6.51 -20.29 4.49
N ALA A 355 -6.17 -18.99 4.52
CA ALA A 355 -5.61 -18.35 5.73
C ALA A 355 -6.59 -18.38 6.92
N ALA A 356 -7.88 -18.16 6.66
CA ALA A 356 -8.91 -18.17 7.69
C ALA A 356 -9.08 -19.53 8.40
N ARG A 357 -8.73 -20.63 7.74
CA ARG A 357 -8.77 -21.99 8.30
C ARG A 357 -7.57 -22.36 9.17
N LEU A 358 -6.52 -21.55 9.16
CA LEU A 358 -5.34 -21.80 9.99
C LEU A 358 -5.65 -21.49 11.45
N GLU A 359 -5.24 -22.39 12.32
CA GLU A 359 -5.49 -22.30 13.76
C GLU A 359 -4.80 -21.08 14.39
N ASN A 360 -3.59 -20.75 13.93
CA ASN A 360 -2.82 -19.61 14.42
C ASN A 360 -2.30 -18.77 13.26
N ALA A 361 -3.14 -17.84 12.78
CA ALA A 361 -2.79 -16.96 11.68
C ALA A 361 -3.31 -15.55 11.91
N ILE A 362 -2.50 -14.58 11.50
CA ILE A 362 -2.85 -13.17 11.42
C ILE A 362 -3.07 -12.84 9.95
N THR A 363 -4.21 -12.22 9.65
CA THR A 363 -4.51 -11.62 8.35
C THR A 363 -4.64 -10.12 8.52
N ILE A 364 -3.87 -9.38 7.73
CA ILE A 364 -3.84 -7.92 7.68
C ILE A 364 -4.17 -7.52 6.25
N PHE A 365 -5.19 -6.71 6.08
CA PHE A 365 -5.53 -6.10 4.80
C PHE A 365 -5.49 -4.58 4.96
N THR A 366 -4.67 -3.90 4.15
CA THR A 366 -4.55 -2.45 4.15
C THR A 366 -4.29 -1.91 2.75
N SER A 367 -4.33 -0.59 2.59
CA SER A 367 -3.83 0.11 1.40
C SER A 367 -2.51 0.80 1.69
N ASP A 368 -1.72 1.04 0.67
CA ASP A 368 -0.54 1.89 0.79
C ASP A 368 -0.91 3.35 1.11
N HIS A 369 -1.92 3.90 0.47
CA HIS A 369 -2.51 5.21 0.73
C HIS A 369 -3.93 5.30 0.15
N GLY A 370 -4.58 6.46 0.32
CA GLY A 370 -5.86 6.75 -0.30
C GLY A 370 -5.72 7.18 -1.76
N PRO A 371 -6.81 7.10 -2.56
CA PRO A 371 -6.76 7.33 -4.00
C PRO A 371 -6.66 8.79 -4.39
N SER A 372 -6.31 9.03 -5.66
CA SER A 372 -6.07 10.35 -6.25
C SER A 372 -7.25 11.31 -6.06
N ILE A 373 -8.46 10.80 -6.15
CA ILE A 373 -9.69 11.58 -6.09
C ILE A 373 -10.00 12.14 -4.69
N VAL A 374 -9.38 11.61 -3.64
CA VAL A 374 -9.62 12.08 -2.26
C VAL A 374 -8.39 12.61 -1.55
N GLY A 375 -7.24 12.68 -2.22
CA GLY A 375 -6.07 13.31 -1.60
C GLY A 375 -4.75 12.57 -1.74
N LYS A 376 -4.57 11.65 -2.71
CA LYS A 376 -3.25 11.11 -3.06
C LYS A 376 -2.26 12.25 -3.30
N ALA A 377 -1.00 12.06 -2.92
CA ALA A 377 0.07 13.04 -2.98
C ALA A 377 -0.14 14.30 -2.11
N THR A 378 -1.13 14.31 -1.21
CA THR A 378 -1.39 15.40 -0.29
C THR A 378 -1.32 14.94 1.18
N PRO A 379 -1.10 15.84 2.15
CA PRO A 379 -1.06 15.48 3.55
C PRO A 379 -2.44 15.40 4.25
N TYR A 380 -3.54 15.47 3.48
CA TYR A 380 -4.89 15.36 4.03
C TYR A 380 -5.28 13.93 4.35
N ASP A 381 -6.26 13.75 5.25
CA ASP A 381 -6.71 12.42 5.68
C ASP A 381 -7.27 11.58 4.53
N GLY A 382 -7.85 12.20 3.50
CA GLY A 382 -8.30 11.49 2.30
C GLY A 382 -7.20 10.68 1.62
N GLY A 383 -5.96 11.18 1.62
CA GLY A 383 -4.79 10.48 1.08
C GLY A 383 -4.04 9.65 2.13
N ALA A 384 -4.01 10.11 3.37
CA ALA A 384 -3.17 9.51 4.42
C ALA A 384 -3.88 8.43 5.24
N ARG A 385 -5.20 8.52 5.43
CA ARG A 385 -5.99 7.56 6.21
C ARG A 385 -6.39 6.37 5.36
N VAL A 386 -5.95 5.18 5.73
CA VAL A 386 -6.09 3.95 4.94
C VAL A 386 -7.10 2.97 5.56
N PRO A 387 -7.71 2.08 4.76
CA PRO A 387 -8.40 0.93 5.32
C PRO A 387 -7.40 0.02 6.03
N LEU A 388 -7.81 -0.54 7.16
CA LEU A 388 -7.04 -1.54 7.89
C LEU A 388 -8.00 -2.56 8.51
N LEU A 389 -8.06 -3.74 7.93
CA LEU A 389 -8.83 -4.87 8.43
C LEU A 389 -7.87 -5.89 9.04
N LEU A 390 -8.13 -6.28 10.27
CA LEU A 390 -7.28 -7.17 11.05
C LEU A 390 -8.07 -8.39 11.52
N ARG A 391 -7.41 -9.53 11.55
CA ARG A 391 -7.88 -10.74 12.22
C ARG A 391 -6.70 -11.56 12.70
N TRP A 392 -6.74 -11.97 13.96
CA TRP A 392 -5.90 -13.05 14.45
C TRP A 392 -6.80 -14.21 14.90
N SER A 393 -6.63 -15.41 14.33
CA SER A 393 -7.54 -16.53 14.60
C SER A 393 -7.66 -16.90 16.09
N LYS A 394 -6.63 -16.66 16.89
CA LYS A 394 -6.61 -16.96 18.34
C LYS A 394 -6.96 -15.80 19.26
N HIS A 395 -6.78 -14.58 18.83
CA HIS A 395 -6.85 -13.40 19.70
C HIS A 395 -7.71 -12.31 19.07
N ALA A 396 -8.72 -11.86 19.81
CA ALA A 396 -9.54 -10.75 19.35
C ALA A 396 -8.77 -9.43 19.37
N VAL A 397 -9.06 -8.56 18.41
CA VAL A 397 -8.64 -7.16 18.45
C VAL A 397 -9.40 -6.48 19.59
N SER A 398 -8.70 -5.81 20.49
CA SER A 398 -9.30 -5.27 21.71
C SER A 398 -9.97 -3.91 21.52
N ASP A 399 -9.41 -3.07 20.67
CA ASP A 399 -9.86 -1.71 20.47
C ASP A 399 -9.65 -1.29 19.00
N VAL A 400 -10.73 -0.84 18.36
CA VAL A 400 -10.73 -0.40 16.95
C VAL A 400 -10.21 1.02 16.75
N ASP A 401 -10.08 1.78 17.83
CA ASP A 401 -9.59 3.16 17.84
C ASP A 401 -8.08 3.25 18.12
N VAL A 402 -7.40 2.12 18.35
CA VAL A 402 -5.93 2.09 18.43
C VAL A 402 -5.34 2.65 17.14
N GLN A 403 -4.56 3.71 17.28
CA GLN A 403 -3.88 4.32 16.14
C GLN A 403 -2.74 3.43 15.64
N VAL A 404 -2.76 3.10 14.35
CA VAL A 404 -1.74 2.29 13.66
C VAL A 404 -1.18 3.08 12.48
N ARG A 405 0.14 3.19 12.42
CA ARG A 405 0.85 3.82 11.30
C ARG A 405 1.60 2.75 10.50
N HIS A 406 1.83 2.96 9.23
CA HIS A 406 2.60 2.01 8.42
C HIS A 406 4.00 1.72 8.99
N VAL A 407 4.62 2.69 9.63
CA VAL A 407 5.91 2.53 10.31
C VAL A 407 5.83 1.59 11.52
N ASP A 408 4.64 1.33 12.07
CA ASP A 408 4.44 0.48 13.23
C ASP A 408 4.47 -1.03 12.89
N TRP A 409 4.37 -1.41 11.60
CA TRP A 409 4.27 -2.81 11.22
C TRP A 409 5.54 -3.62 11.52
N LEU A 410 6.72 -3.09 11.22
CA LEU A 410 7.97 -3.82 11.48
C LEU A 410 8.11 -4.17 12.97
N PRO A 411 8.06 -3.22 13.93
CA PRO A 411 8.16 -3.54 15.35
C PRO A 411 6.97 -4.36 15.88
N THR A 412 5.75 -4.17 15.33
CA THR A 412 4.58 -4.95 15.72
C THR A 412 4.73 -6.43 15.34
N LEU A 413 5.11 -6.71 14.09
CA LEU A 413 5.29 -8.09 13.63
C LEU A 413 6.52 -8.75 14.25
N ALA A 414 7.56 -7.97 14.59
CA ALA A 414 8.69 -8.45 15.37
C ALA A 414 8.27 -8.95 16.75
N GLU A 415 7.50 -8.15 17.48
CA GLU A 415 7.00 -8.53 18.82
C GLU A 415 6.09 -9.76 18.74
N VAL A 416 5.19 -9.81 17.76
CA VAL A 416 4.33 -10.98 17.50
C VAL A 416 5.14 -12.23 17.20
N ALA A 417 6.27 -12.10 16.50
CA ALA A 417 7.18 -13.20 16.19
C ALA A 417 8.10 -13.60 17.37
N GLY A 418 8.00 -12.90 18.51
CA GLY A 418 8.84 -13.13 19.67
C GLY A 418 10.28 -12.59 19.52
N VAL A 419 10.49 -11.65 18.62
CA VAL A 419 11.79 -10.96 18.47
C VAL A 419 11.81 -9.76 19.42
N ALA A 420 12.68 -9.83 20.42
CA ALA A 420 12.76 -8.80 21.44
C ALA A 420 13.44 -7.51 20.91
N ASN A 421 13.00 -6.35 21.39
CA ASN A 421 13.67 -5.05 21.27
C ASN A 421 14.04 -4.64 19.83
N VAL A 422 13.12 -4.84 18.89
CA VAL A 422 13.29 -4.29 17.55
C VAL A 422 12.78 -2.85 17.56
N SER A 423 13.68 -1.89 17.74
CA SER A 423 13.42 -0.53 17.29
C SER A 423 13.73 -0.46 15.80
N ALA A 424 12.91 0.25 15.03
CA ALA A 424 13.13 0.43 13.60
C ALA A 424 14.46 1.15 13.26
N SER A 425 14.99 1.90 14.21
CA SER A 425 16.31 2.52 14.14
C SER A 425 17.30 1.69 14.96
N GLY A 426 18.35 1.22 14.32
CA GLY A 426 19.36 0.34 14.90
C GLY A 426 20.15 0.96 16.06
N GLY A 427 19.50 1.32 17.15
CA GLY A 427 20.17 1.64 18.40
C GLY A 427 19.82 2.98 19.07
N GLY A 428 18.56 3.33 19.20
CA GLY A 428 18.16 4.45 20.06
C GLY A 428 16.66 4.45 20.37
N ASP A 429 16.26 5.11 21.44
CA ASP A 429 14.86 5.33 21.87
C ASP A 429 13.98 6.07 20.82
N ASP A 430 14.53 6.37 19.66
CA ASP A 430 13.97 7.23 18.61
C ASP A 430 13.40 6.45 17.43
N GLY A 431 13.01 5.19 17.63
CA GLY A 431 12.35 4.36 16.61
C GLY A 431 11.09 5.03 16.06
N ASP A 432 11.01 5.18 14.74
CA ASP A 432 9.86 5.81 14.10
C ASP A 432 8.59 5.02 14.31
N GLY A 433 8.68 3.69 14.16
CA GLY A 433 7.60 2.77 14.43
C GLY A 433 7.60 2.29 15.88
N GLU A 434 6.42 2.20 16.45
CA GLU A 434 6.19 1.60 17.77
C GLU A 434 5.37 0.33 17.61
N SER A 435 5.71 -0.72 18.38
CA SER A 435 4.88 -1.92 18.38
C SER A 435 3.48 -1.62 18.90
N ARG A 436 2.48 -2.04 18.12
CA ARG A 436 1.06 -2.00 18.48
C ARG A 436 0.51 -3.35 18.90
N ALA A 437 1.36 -4.38 18.93
CA ALA A 437 0.95 -5.76 19.18
C ALA A 437 0.15 -5.90 20.48
N ARG A 438 0.63 -5.32 21.58
CA ARG A 438 -0.05 -5.39 22.88
C ARG A 438 -1.33 -4.56 22.95
N ALA A 439 -1.40 -3.46 22.21
CA ALA A 439 -2.61 -2.64 22.12
C ALA A 439 -3.69 -3.33 21.26
N LEU A 440 -3.28 -3.95 20.16
CA LEU A 440 -4.19 -4.65 19.25
C LEU A 440 -4.66 -6.00 19.84
N TRP A 441 -3.74 -6.77 20.41
CA TRP A 441 -4.00 -8.15 20.87
C TRP A 441 -3.45 -8.40 22.28
N PRO A 442 -3.98 -7.74 23.31
CA PRO A 442 -3.44 -7.86 24.67
C PRO A 442 -3.48 -9.30 25.20
N THR A 443 -4.44 -10.10 24.76
CA THR A 443 -4.56 -11.51 25.18
C THR A 443 -3.50 -12.44 24.57
N ALA A 444 -2.73 -11.96 23.59
CA ALA A 444 -1.63 -12.73 22.97
C ALA A 444 -0.34 -12.67 23.78
N PHE A 445 -0.24 -11.75 24.75
CA PHE A 445 0.98 -11.47 25.50
C PHE A 445 0.73 -11.69 27.00
N ALA A 446 1.75 -12.20 27.71
CA ALA A 446 1.70 -12.28 29.16
C ALA A 446 1.47 -10.88 29.75
N ALA A 447 0.72 -10.80 30.86
CA ALA A 447 0.35 -9.56 31.53
C ALA A 447 1.58 -8.68 31.81
N GLY A 448 1.78 -7.67 30.99
CA GLY A 448 2.67 -6.56 31.19
C GLY A 448 1.79 -5.31 31.34
N PRO A 449 2.33 -4.17 31.81
CA PRO A 449 1.54 -2.96 31.90
C PRO A 449 0.90 -2.68 30.54
N ALA A 450 -0.45 -2.58 30.53
CA ALA A 450 -1.16 -2.06 29.38
C ALA A 450 -0.53 -0.70 29.08
N ARG A 451 0.04 -0.54 27.87
CA ARG A 451 0.54 0.78 27.46
C ARG A 451 -0.68 1.67 27.23
N THR A 452 -1.07 2.37 28.28
CA THR A 452 -2.03 3.50 28.24
C THR A 452 -1.34 4.77 27.74
N ALA A 453 -0.25 4.65 27.00
CA ALA A 453 0.38 5.80 26.38
C ALA A 453 -0.58 6.41 25.38
N ALA A 454 -0.76 7.72 25.45
CA ALA A 454 -1.47 8.49 24.43
C ALA A 454 -0.95 8.10 23.05
N ASP A 455 -1.84 8.07 22.06
CA ASP A 455 -1.44 7.75 20.69
C ASP A 455 -0.28 8.65 20.24
N PRO A 456 0.76 8.08 19.62
CA PRO A 456 1.87 8.88 19.14
C PRO A 456 1.41 9.81 18.00
N PRO A 457 2.11 10.92 17.79
CA PRO A 457 1.84 11.76 16.64
C PRO A 457 1.95 10.99 15.32
N VAL A 458 1.04 11.27 14.40
CA VAL A 458 1.17 10.85 13.00
C VAL A 458 1.85 11.97 12.24
N PHE A 459 3.06 11.72 11.75
CA PHE A 459 3.73 12.63 10.85
C PHE A 459 3.45 12.23 9.40
N LEU A 460 3.24 13.23 8.53
CA LEU A 460 2.96 13.02 7.11
C LEU A 460 3.99 13.76 6.27
N GLU A 461 4.53 13.06 5.28
CA GLU A 461 5.58 13.54 4.40
C GLU A 461 5.13 13.40 2.94
N ASN A 462 4.79 14.52 2.30
CA ASN A 462 4.37 14.56 0.91
C ASN A 462 5.14 15.65 0.17
N TRP A 463 6.08 15.26 -0.69
CA TRP A 463 7.00 16.18 -1.32
C TRP A 463 7.71 17.06 -0.28
N TYR A 464 7.59 18.37 -0.36
CA TYR A 464 8.09 19.32 0.63
C TYR A 464 7.11 19.60 1.76
N ASN A 465 5.84 19.24 1.58
CA ASN A 465 4.80 19.45 2.58
C ASN A 465 4.98 18.49 3.75
N ARG A 466 4.72 18.99 4.94
CA ARG A 466 4.76 18.22 6.17
C ARG A 466 3.49 18.45 6.96
N ALA A 467 3.01 17.41 7.60
CA ALA A 467 1.91 17.56 8.54
C ALA A 467 2.15 16.72 9.80
N VAL A 468 1.50 17.13 10.88
CA VAL A 468 1.41 16.35 12.11
C VAL A 468 -0.04 16.30 12.57
N ARG A 469 -0.52 15.08 12.83
CA ARG A 469 -1.81 14.80 13.46
C ARG A 469 -1.55 14.35 14.89
N HIS A 470 -2.15 15.02 15.88
CA HIS A 470 -1.97 14.68 17.28
C HIS A 470 -3.14 15.20 18.14
N ASN A 471 -3.70 14.33 18.99
CA ASN A 471 -4.80 14.66 19.92
C ASN A 471 -5.99 15.37 19.25
N GLY A 472 -6.46 14.84 18.12
CA GLY A 472 -7.60 15.37 17.37
C GLY A 472 -7.30 16.63 16.54
N TRP A 473 -6.07 17.13 16.56
CA TRP A 473 -5.65 18.29 15.77
C TRP A 473 -4.70 17.88 14.65
N LYS A 474 -4.74 18.62 13.55
CA LYS A 474 -3.82 18.45 12.43
C LYS A 474 -3.26 19.80 11.99
N LEU A 475 -1.94 19.90 11.98
CA LEU A 475 -1.20 21.03 11.40
C LEU A 475 -0.61 20.58 10.08
N ILE A 476 -0.78 21.39 9.02
CA ILE A 476 -0.13 21.21 7.73
C ILE A 476 0.77 22.43 7.49
N LEU A 477 2.04 22.19 7.16
CA LEU A 477 2.97 23.17 6.64
C LEU A 477 3.15 22.94 5.14
N ALA A 478 2.42 23.72 4.33
CA ALA A 478 2.51 23.67 2.88
C ALA A 478 3.71 24.49 2.41
N ARG A 479 4.72 23.81 1.86
CA ARG A 479 5.99 24.43 1.44
C ARG A 479 6.09 24.58 -0.08
N ILE A 480 4.96 24.52 -0.78
CA ILE A 480 4.87 24.69 -2.24
C ILE A 480 5.16 26.15 -2.65
N GLY A 481 4.97 27.09 -1.71
CA GLY A 481 5.24 28.51 -1.91
C GLY A 481 4.22 29.24 -2.78
N SER A 482 4.54 30.47 -3.18
CA SER A 482 3.66 31.37 -3.95
C SER A 482 3.25 30.87 -5.35
N ARG A 483 3.81 29.74 -5.79
CA ARG A 483 3.46 29.12 -7.09
C ARG A 483 2.28 28.16 -7.01
N CYS A 484 1.75 27.86 -5.83
CA CYS A 484 0.64 26.93 -5.65
C CYS A 484 -0.56 27.24 -6.54
N GLU A 485 -0.98 28.50 -6.56
CA GLU A 485 -2.10 28.97 -7.37
C GLU A 485 -1.85 28.86 -8.87
N ALA A 486 -0.66 29.23 -9.32
CA ALA A 486 -0.28 29.18 -10.73
C ALA A 486 -0.14 27.74 -11.25
N TRP A 487 0.30 26.83 -10.40
CA TRP A 487 0.51 25.42 -10.78
C TRP A 487 -0.78 24.61 -10.82
N CYS A 488 -1.76 24.96 -10.00
CA CYS A 488 -3.04 24.26 -9.92
C CYS A 488 -4.12 24.88 -10.80
N ASN A 489 -3.79 25.70 -11.80
CA ASN A 489 -4.74 26.11 -12.81
C ASN A 489 -5.06 24.94 -13.76
N LEU A 490 -6.33 24.72 -14.04
CA LEU A 490 -6.85 23.61 -14.85
C LEU A 490 -6.12 23.43 -16.20
N HIS A 491 -5.67 24.56 -16.80
CA HIS A 491 -4.93 24.55 -18.07
C HIS A 491 -3.52 23.96 -17.93
N THR A 492 -2.87 24.17 -16.78
CA THR A 492 -1.52 23.67 -16.49
C THR A 492 -1.55 22.16 -16.18
N ILE A 493 -2.63 21.66 -15.57
CA ILE A 493 -2.84 20.22 -15.30
C ILE A 493 -2.87 19.44 -16.61
N VAL A 494 -3.64 19.90 -17.60
CA VAL A 494 -3.79 19.22 -18.91
C VAL A 494 -2.50 19.24 -19.73
N GLN A 495 -1.71 20.32 -19.65
CA GLN A 495 -0.44 20.42 -20.39
C GLN A 495 0.68 19.57 -19.78
N ASN A 496 0.69 19.40 -18.45
CA ASN A 496 1.72 18.63 -17.75
C ASN A 496 1.54 17.13 -17.91
N GLU A 497 0.32 16.60 -18.02
CA GLU A 497 0.08 15.19 -18.39
C GLU A 497 0.74 14.80 -19.71
N VAL A 498 0.87 15.74 -20.65
CA VAL A 498 1.53 15.51 -21.95
C VAL A 498 3.05 15.66 -21.85
N ALA A 499 3.56 16.50 -20.96
CA ALA A 499 4.99 16.77 -20.80
C ALA A 499 5.72 15.68 -19.96
N GLU A 500 5.07 15.15 -18.92
CA GLU A 500 5.63 14.10 -18.06
C GLU A 500 5.85 12.76 -18.79
N SER A 501 5.11 12.52 -19.86
CA SER A 501 5.32 11.34 -20.72
C SER A 501 6.69 11.33 -21.43
N ARG A 502 7.47 12.41 -21.37
CA ARG A 502 8.75 12.57 -22.09
C ARG A 502 10.00 12.61 -21.21
N ALA A 503 9.87 12.71 -19.89
CA ALA A 503 11.03 12.78 -18.99
C ALA A 503 11.42 11.39 -18.48
N ALA A 504 12.20 10.65 -19.27
CA ALA A 504 12.70 9.31 -18.93
C ALA A 504 13.93 9.31 -17.99
N SER A 505 14.26 10.43 -17.37
CA SER A 505 15.36 10.53 -16.40
C SER A 505 14.92 11.38 -15.22
N CYS A 506 15.41 11.06 -14.02
CA CYS A 506 15.15 11.83 -12.80
C CYS A 506 15.21 13.33 -13.10
N PRO A 507 14.11 14.06 -13.02
CA PRO A 507 14.12 15.46 -13.38
C PRO A 507 14.95 16.25 -12.39
N ALA A 508 15.73 17.20 -12.89
CA ALA A 508 16.41 18.18 -12.04
C ALA A 508 15.39 18.77 -11.06
N ALA A 509 15.79 19.02 -9.82
CA ALA A 509 14.99 19.34 -8.62
C ALA A 509 13.80 20.33 -8.74
N GLY A 510 13.46 20.77 -9.91
CA GLY A 510 12.37 21.71 -10.21
C GLY A 510 11.09 21.11 -10.79
N SER A 511 11.08 19.84 -11.27
CA SER A 511 9.93 19.23 -11.94
C SER A 511 9.34 18.03 -11.20
N LEU A 512 9.64 17.87 -9.93
CA LEU A 512 9.33 16.70 -9.11
C LEU A 512 7.91 16.70 -8.50
N ILE A 513 7.01 17.55 -8.96
CA ILE A 513 5.63 17.56 -8.47
C ILE A 513 4.78 16.91 -9.54
N ASN A 514 4.15 15.77 -9.19
CA ASN A 514 3.03 15.27 -9.96
C ASN A 514 1.87 16.27 -9.78
N THR A 515 1.79 17.21 -10.70
CA THR A 515 0.93 18.37 -10.60
C THR A 515 -0.54 18.00 -10.67
N ALA A 516 -0.90 16.98 -11.43
CA ALA A 516 -2.29 16.53 -11.56
C ALA A 516 -2.83 15.94 -10.24
N GLU A 517 -2.09 15.04 -9.61
CA GLU A 517 -2.52 14.41 -8.35
C GLU A 517 -2.46 15.38 -7.17
N SER A 518 -1.42 16.22 -7.08
CA SER A 518 -1.31 17.24 -6.03
C SER A 518 -2.40 18.28 -6.12
N CYS A 519 -2.80 18.67 -7.33
CA CYS A 519 -3.79 19.73 -7.55
C CYS A 519 -5.23 19.26 -7.35
N SER A 520 -5.52 17.95 -7.33
CA SER A 520 -6.84 17.45 -6.90
C SER A 520 -7.16 17.90 -5.47
N GLY A 521 -6.14 18.03 -4.61
CA GLY A 521 -6.27 18.57 -3.26
C GLY A 521 -6.83 20.00 -3.22
N LYS A 522 -6.49 20.86 -4.18
CA LYS A 522 -7.03 22.24 -4.24
C LYS A 522 -8.54 22.28 -4.46
N LEU A 523 -9.09 21.32 -5.20
CA LEU A 523 -10.52 21.25 -5.46
C LEU A 523 -11.30 20.78 -4.23
N LEU A 524 -10.67 19.95 -3.40
CA LEU A 524 -11.29 19.36 -2.21
C LEU A 524 -11.07 20.21 -0.95
N HIS A 525 -9.97 20.98 -0.88
CA HIS A 525 -9.55 21.69 0.31
C HIS A 525 -9.35 23.20 0.00
N PRO A 526 -10.24 24.08 0.47
CA PRO A 526 -10.20 25.52 0.17
C PRO A 526 -8.86 26.18 0.58
N HIS A 527 -8.22 25.65 1.62
CA HIS A 527 -6.97 26.18 2.18
C HIS A 527 -5.69 25.50 1.63
N TYR A 528 -5.80 24.72 0.55
CA TYR A 528 -4.70 23.92 0.00
C TYR A 528 -3.39 24.69 -0.22
N CYS A 529 -3.50 25.97 -0.63
CA CYS A 529 -2.34 26.84 -0.89
C CYS A 529 -1.87 27.65 0.32
N ASP A 530 -2.58 27.61 1.43
CA ASP A 530 -2.19 28.33 2.65
C ASP A 530 -0.93 27.69 3.24
N ALA A 531 0.09 28.51 3.53
CA ALA A 531 1.37 28.03 4.02
C ALA A 531 1.28 27.28 5.35
N VAL A 532 0.33 27.70 6.19
CA VAL A 532 0.05 27.09 7.50
C VAL A 532 -1.44 26.84 7.61
N GLN A 533 -1.81 25.58 7.88
CA GLN A 533 -3.20 25.19 8.05
C GLN A 533 -3.35 24.43 9.36
N LEU A 534 -4.45 24.65 10.07
CA LEU A 534 -4.77 23.97 11.32
C LEU A 534 -6.22 23.49 11.29
N TYR A 535 -6.44 22.22 11.57
CA TYR A 535 -7.77 21.60 11.59
C TYR A 535 -8.04 20.92 12.93
N HIS A 536 -9.28 21.02 13.41
CA HIS A 536 -9.78 20.24 14.53
C HIS A 536 -10.62 19.09 13.98
N LEU A 537 -10.02 17.92 13.82
CA LEU A 537 -10.58 16.79 13.07
C LEU A 537 -11.90 16.24 13.63
N PRO A 538 -12.17 16.24 14.96
CA PRO A 538 -13.48 15.82 15.48
C PRO A 538 -14.65 16.68 15.00
N THR A 539 -14.44 17.98 14.71
CA THR A 539 -15.48 18.90 14.25
C THR A 539 -15.38 19.22 12.77
N ASP A 540 -14.22 18.98 12.17
CA ASP A 540 -13.93 19.20 10.75
C ASP A 540 -13.12 18.02 10.18
N PRO A 541 -13.73 16.83 10.10
CA PRO A 541 -13.04 15.63 9.63
C PRO A 541 -12.64 15.67 8.15
N GLN A 542 -13.19 16.65 7.41
CA GLN A 542 -12.91 16.84 5.98
C GLN A 542 -11.87 17.93 5.72
N GLU A 543 -11.35 18.57 6.77
CA GLU A 543 -10.28 19.57 6.67
C GLU A 543 -10.65 20.74 5.75
N GLN A 544 -11.88 21.29 5.93
CA GLN A 544 -12.43 22.36 5.11
C GLN A 544 -12.18 23.77 5.68
N HIS A 545 -12.03 23.88 7.01
CA HIS A 545 -11.99 25.17 7.70
C HIS A 545 -10.69 25.31 8.50
N SER A 546 -9.70 25.99 7.92
CA SER A 546 -8.44 26.22 8.61
C SER A 546 -8.59 27.24 9.74
N LEU A 547 -8.18 26.84 10.93
CA LEU A 547 -8.16 27.65 12.16
C LEU A 547 -6.82 28.35 12.39
N ALA A 548 -5.84 28.19 11.49
CA ALA A 548 -4.47 28.69 11.69
C ALA A 548 -4.35 30.20 11.86
N GLY A 549 -5.27 30.97 11.24
CA GLY A 549 -5.29 32.45 11.33
C GLY A 549 -5.94 32.99 12.61
N MET A 550 -6.57 32.15 13.44
CA MET A 550 -7.28 32.59 14.65
C MET A 550 -6.31 32.76 15.83
N ALA A 551 -6.35 33.93 16.46
CA ALA A 551 -5.43 34.25 17.58
C ALA A 551 -5.53 33.25 18.74
N GLU A 552 -6.72 32.74 19.06
CA GLU A 552 -6.98 31.75 20.10
C GLU A 552 -6.28 30.40 19.85
N HIS A 553 -5.94 30.08 18.59
CA HIS A 553 -5.25 28.86 18.20
C HIS A 553 -3.73 29.04 17.99
N ALA A 554 -3.17 30.24 18.16
CA ALA A 554 -1.76 30.53 17.94
C ALA A 554 -0.82 29.64 18.78
N ALA A 555 -1.16 29.39 20.06
CA ALA A 555 -0.40 28.50 20.92
C ALA A 555 -0.40 27.04 20.42
N ARG A 556 -1.50 26.58 19.85
CA ARG A 556 -1.64 25.25 19.25
C ARG A 556 -0.80 25.11 17.98
N VAL A 557 -0.90 26.08 17.07
CA VAL A 557 -0.05 26.14 15.87
C VAL A 557 1.42 26.08 16.27
N HIS A 558 1.84 26.90 17.22
CA HIS A 558 3.22 26.93 17.72
C HIS A 558 3.66 25.57 18.32
N GLY A 559 2.84 24.94 19.14
CA GLY A 559 3.13 23.65 19.77
C GLY A 559 3.31 22.52 18.75
N LEU A 560 2.39 22.41 17.79
CA LEU A 560 2.45 21.41 16.72
C LEU A 560 3.60 21.69 15.73
N THR A 561 3.89 22.96 15.45
CA THR A 561 5.06 23.34 14.62
C THR A 561 6.36 22.88 15.30
N LYS A 562 6.52 23.11 16.60
CA LYS A 562 7.70 22.62 17.35
C LYS A 562 7.81 21.09 17.36
N LEU A 563 6.66 20.40 17.43
CA LEU A 563 6.64 18.94 17.37
C LEU A 563 7.15 18.45 16.01
N LEU A 564 6.69 19.07 14.93
CA LEU A 564 7.11 18.76 13.57
C LEU A 564 8.59 19.12 13.31
N GLN A 565 9.05 20.25 13.80
CA GLN A 565 10.47 20.65 13.72
C GLN A 565 11.39 19.62 14.39
N ARG A 566 11.06 19.19 15.62
CA ARG A 566 11.82 18.13 16.31
C ARG A 566 11.85 16.81 15.53
N PHE A 567 10.75 16.46 14.87
CA PHE A 567 10.69 15.31 13.99
C PHE A 567 11.67 15.45 12.80
N GLU A 568 11.72 16.61 12.14
CA GLU A 568 12.61 16.86 11.00
C GLU A 568 14.08 16.95 11.43
N GLU A 569 14.40 17.61 12.53
CA GLU A 569 15.77 17.74 13.06
C GLU A 569 16.41 16.40 13.41
N ARG A 570 15.64 15.47 13.98
CA ARG A 570 16.14 14.11 14.26
C ARG A 570 16.57 13.40 12.98
N ARG A 571 15.79 13.53 11.91
CA ARG A 571 16.07 12.90 10.61
C ARG A 571 17.22 13.54 9.87
N ALA A 572 17.39 14.82 9.98
CA ALA A 572 18.55 15.50 9.42
C ALA A 572 19.88 14.96 10.02
N LYS A 573 19.90 14.62 11.31
CA LYS A 573 21.08 14.04 11.98
C LYS A 573 21.44 12.63 11.50
N THR A 574 20.46 11.80 11.14
CA THR A 574 20.71 10.44 10.63
C THR A 574 21.33 10.42 9.24
N HIS A 575 21.34 11.53 8.52
CA HIS A 575 21.95 11.66 7.20
C HIS A 575 23.39 12.20 7.23
N THR A 576 23.82 12.75 8.36
CA THR A 576 25.18 13.27 8.54
C THR A 576 26.14 12.25 9.16
N GLN A 577 25.65 11.11 9.57
CA GLN A 577 26.42 9.93 10.02
C GLN A 577 26.44 8.86 8.91
#